data_f9b2a2492ac9f1da369598aef29f1d64
#
_entry.id   f9b2a2492ac9f1da369598aef29f1d64
#
_cell.length_a   1.000
_cell.length_b   1.000
_cell.length_c   1.000
_cell.angle_alpha   90.00
_cell.angle_beta   90.00
_cell.angle_gamma   90.00
#
_symmetry.space_group_name_H-M   'P 1'
#
loop_
_entity.id
_entity.type
_entity.pdbx_description
1 polymer ?
#
loop_
_entity_poly.entity_id
_entity_poly.type
_entity_poly.pdbx_seq_one_letter_code
_entity_poly.pdbx_strand_id
1 'polypeptide(L)'
;MVRSGGDGSTDGQRGRFNDVWWLQRFTPRTAKSAWSKINRAKVGALIAAGTMEAPGLAEVERAKGDGRWDRAYDGARSSSVPADLVAAFARNARARAFFETLDGANRYAILYRVQMAKKPETRAERITRFVALCARHETIHPRRQTKSAAHSRGALKKARTKR
;
A
#
# COMPACT_ATOMS: atom_id res chain seq x y z
N MET A 1 -1.65 -22.48 22.10
CA MET A 1 -0.93 -22.13 20.87
C MET A 1 -1.97 -22.12 19.75
N VAL A 2 -2.59 -20.96 19.51
CA VAL A 2 -3.68 -20.85 18.54
C VAL A 2 -3.03 -20.75 17.16
N ARG A 3 -3.06 -21.80 16.39
CA ARG A 3 -2.88 -21.71 14.95
C ARG A 3 -4.13 -21.04 14.42
N SER A 4 -4.05 -19.74 14.22
CA SER A 4 -5.10 -19.05 13.49
C SER A 4 -5.05 -19.55 12.06
N GLY A 5 -6.08 -20.27 11.64
CA GLY A 5 -6.45 -20.44 10.26
C GLY A 5 -6.72 -19.06 9.68
N GLY A 6 -5.65 -18.29 9.47
CA GLY A 6 -5.78 -16.93 8.98
C GLY A 6 -6.05 -16.99 7.49
N ASP A 7 -7.19 -16.50 7.11
CA ASP A 7 -7.56 -16.12 5.76
C ASP A 7 -6.62 -15.07 5.15
N GLY A 8 -5.36 -15.08 5.39
CA GLY A 8 -4.33 -14.23 4.77
C GLY A 8 -4.64 -12.72 4.67
N SER A 9 -5.70 -12.27 5.30
CA SER A 9 -6.23 -10.93 5.17
C SER A 9 -6.46 -10.30 6.52
N THR A 10 -5.40 -10.09 7.22
CA THR A 10 -5.46 -9.29 8.42
C THR A 10 -4.90 -7.91 8.13
N ASP A 11 -5.77 -6.94 8.15
CA ASP A 11 -5.41 -5.55 8.36
C ASP A 11 -5.10 -5.39 9.85
N GLY A 12 -4.00 -6.05 10.26
CA GLY A 12 -3.61 -6.14 11.64
C GLY A 12 -2.79 -4.93 12.05
N GLN A 13 -3.29 -4.13 12.96
CA GLN A 13 -2.45 -3.20 13.71
C GLN A 13 -1.40 -4.02 14.47
N ARG A 14 -0.13 -3.85 14.10
CA ARG A 14 1.01 -4.43 14.78
C ARG A 14 1.45 -3.49 15.90
N GLY A 15 1.30 -3.93 17.15
CA GLY A 15 1.90 -3.25 18.30
C GLY A 15 3.19 -3.97 18.72
N ARG A 16 4.30 -3.24 18.87
CA ARG A 16 5.51 -3.80 19.46
C ARG A 16 5.27 -3.99 20.96
N PHE A 17 5.36 -5.23 21.44
CA PHE A 17 5.20 -5.53 22.86
C PHE A 17 6.53 -5.39 23.60
N ASN A 18 7.62 -5.94 23.04
CA ASN A 18 9.00 -5.76 23.49
C ASN A 18 9.97 -6.04 22.32
N ASP A 19 11.27 -6.20 22.57
CA ASP A 19 12.28 -6.42 21.53
C ASP A 19 12.19 -7.78 20.82
N VAL A 20 11.50 -8.75 21.42
CA VAL A 20 11.35 -10.12 20.93
C VAL A 20 9.93 -10.38 20.45
N TRP A 21 8.92 -9.79 21.08
CA TRP A 21 7.51 -10.08 20.84
C TRP A 21 6.76 -8.89 20.27
N TRP A 22 5.82 -9.21 19.41
CA TRP A 22 4.89 -8.24 18.83
C TRP A 22 3.47 -8.80 18.89
N LEU A 23 2.50 -7.91 19.09
CA LEU A 23 1.08 -8.24 19.08
C LEU A 23 0.51 -7.90 17.70
N GLN A 24 -0.23 -8.84 17.15
CA GLN A 24 -1.01 -8.62 15.93
C GLN A 24 -2.47 -8.93 16.20
N ARG A 25 -3.31 -7.95 15.96
CA ARG A 25 -4.75 -8.12 16.02
C ARG A 25 -5.23 -8.77 14.73
N PHE A 26 -6.04 -9.82 14.85
CA PHE A 26 -6.73 -10.45 13.73
C PHE A 26 -8.21 -10.15 13.82
N THR A 27 -8.83 -9.71 12.75
CA THR A 27 -10.26 -9.45 12.67
C THR A 27 -10.83 -10.20 11.47
N PRO A 28 -12.08 -10.73 11.58
CA PRO A 28 -12.75 -11.34 10.44
C PRO A 28 -12.88 -10.33 9.29
N ARG A 29 -12.85 -10.82 8.07
CA ARG A 29 -13.17 -10.00 6.91
C ARG A 29 -14.62 -9.55 6.94
N THR A 30 -14.85 -8.33 6.51
CA THR A 30 -16.20 -7.82 6.30
C THR A 30 -16.62 -8.03 4.84
N ALA A 31 -17.92 -7.99 4.60
CA ALA A 31 -18.48 -8.06 3.24
C ALA A 31 -18.00 -6.92 2.29
N LYS A 32 -17.41 -5.85 2.84
CA LYS A 32 -16.86 -4.72 2.07
C LYS A 32 -15.34 -4.77 1.90
N SER A 33 -14.66 -5.74 2.55
CA SER A 33 -13.19 -5.85 2.51
C SER A 33 -12.72 -6.13 1.08
N ALA A 34 -11.86 -5.26 0.55
CA ALA A 34 -11.24 -5.47 -0.76
C ALA A 34 -10.19 -6.59 -0.70
N TRP A 35 -9.99 -7.27 -1.82
CA TRP A 35 -8.96 -8.29 -1.96
C TRP A 35 -7.72 -7.72 -2.65
N SER A 36 -6.54 -8.14 -2.20
CA SER A 36 -5.30 -7.90 -2.95
C SER A 36 -4.91 -9.16 -3.73
N LYS A 37 -4.22 -8.99 -4.85
CA LYS A 37 -3.68 -10.12 -5.62
C LYS A 37 -2.75 -11.01 -4.79
N ILE A 38 -1.98 -10.39 -3.86
CA ILE A 38 -1.11 -11.12 -2.93
C ILE A 38 -1.94 -12.02 -2.01
N ASN A 39 -3.04 -11.50 -1.45
CA ASN A 39 -3.90 -12.31 -0.57
C ASN A 39 -4.64 -13.39 -1.34
N ARG A 40 -5.06 -13.13 -2.59
CA ARG A 40 -5.62 -14.16 -3.46
C ARG A 40 -4.64 -15.33 -3.68
N ALA A 41 -3.38 -15.02 -3.98
CA ALA A 41 -2.35 -16.04 -4.17
C ALA A 41 -2.11 -16.87 -2.89
N LYS A 42 -2.02 -16.21 -1.73
CA LYS A 42 -1.86 -16.90 -0.43
C LYS A 42 -3.05 -17.81 -0.12
N VAL A 43 -4.26 -17.31 -0.31
CA VAL A 43 -5.49 -18.09 -0.09
C VAL A 43 -5.59 -19.24 -1.07
N GLY A 44 -5.23 -19.06 -2.34
CA GLY A 44 -5.14 -20.15 -3.31
C GLY A 44 -4.20 -21.27 -2.86
N ALA A 45 -3.04 -20.90 -2.32
CA ALA A 45 -2.09 -21.89 -1.78
C ALA A 45 -2.66 -22.62 -0.55
N LEU A 46 -3.35 -21.93 0.36
CA LEU A 46 -4.00 -22.56 1.52
C LEU A 46 -5.12 -23.51 1.12
N ILE A 47 -5.90 -23.16 0.11
CA ILE A 47 -6.96 -24.04 -0.43
C ILE A 47 -6.33 -25.28 -1.06
N ALA A 48 -5.30 -25.12 -1.89
CA ALA A 48 -4.61 -26.21 -2.55
C ALA A 48 -3.94 -27.17 -1.53
N ALA A 49 -3.47 -26.65 -0.41
CA ALA A 49 -2.91 -27.43 0.68
C ALA A 49 -3.96 -28.06 1.61
N GLY A 50 -5.27 -27.84 1.38
CA GLY A 50 -6.33 -28.34 2.24
C GLY A 50 -6.35 -27.76 3.67
N THR A 51 -5.67 -26.64 3.90
CA THR A 51 -5.51 -26.01 5.22
C THR A 51 -6.44 -24.80 5.45
N MET A 52 -7.26 -24.48 4.44
CA MET A 52 -8.23 -23.39 4.54
C MET A 52 -9.47 -23.85 5.30
N GLU A 53 -9.78 -23.13 6.38
CA GLU A 53 -10.95 -23.37 7.20
C GLU A 53 -12.27 -22.93 6.53
N ALA A 54 -13.39 -23.56 6.91
CA ALA A 54 -14.70 -23.30 6.32
C ALA A 54 -15.13 -21.82 6.32
N PRO A 55 -14.91 -21.02 7.38
CA PRO A 55 -15.21 -19.58 7.35
C PRO A 55 -14.40 -18.82 6.30
N GLY A 56 -13.13 -19.21 6.09
CA GLY A 56 -12.27 -18.63 5.05
C GLY A 56 -12.76 -18.95 3.65
N LEU A 57 -13.16 -20.21 3.39
CA LEU A 57 -13.76 -20.61 2.13
C LEU A 57 -15.04 -19.82 1.82
N ALA A 58 -15.92 -19.65 2.80
CA ALA A 58 -17.16 -18.88 2.65
C ALA A 58 -16.89 -17.43 2.24
N GLU A 59 -15.85 -16.80 2.79
CA GLU A 59 -15.43 -15.44 2.39
C GLU A 59 -14.88 -15.38 0.96
N VAL A 60 -14.16 -16.40 0.53
CA VAL A 60 -13.67 -16.51 -0.85
C VAL A 60 -14.83 -16.63 -1.83
N GLU A 61 -15.77 -17.54 -1.56
CA GLU A 61 -16.94 -17.74 -2.43
C GLU A 61 -17.82 -16.49 -2.50
N ARG A 62 -18.03 -15.81 -1.37
CA ARG A 62 -18.74 -14.54 -1.35
C ARG A 62 -18.03 -13.48 -2.21
N ALA A 63 -16.69 -13.40 -2.09
CA ALA A 63 -15.91 -12.44 -2.85
C ALA A 63 -15.89 -12.75 -4.36
N LYS A 64 -15.96 -14.01 -4.75
CA LYS A 64 -16.15 -14.44 -6.15
C LYS A 64 -17.53 -14.04 -6.65
N GLY A 65 -18.57 -14.34 -5.89
CA GLY A 65 -19.95 -14.04 -6.25
C GLY A 65 -20.25 -12.54 -6.43
N ASP A 66 -19.63 -11.68 -5.62
CA ASP A 66 -19.81 -10.21 -5.73
C ASP A 66 -18.72 -9.51 -6.59
N GLY A 67 -17.82 -10.26 -7.20
CA GLY A 67 -16.78 -9.79 -8.10
C GLY A 67 -15.62 -9.06 -7.41
N ARG A 68 -15.54 -9.01 -6.06
CA ARG A 68 -14.39 -8.44 -5.34
C ARG A 68 -13.13 -9.25 -5.56
N TRP A 69 -13.27 -10.53 -5.78
CA TRP A 69 -12.16 -11.43 -6.08
C TRP A 69 -11.44 -11.01 -7.36
N ASP A 70 -12.17 -10.75 -8.44
CA ASP A 70 -11.58 -10.41 -9.74
C ASP A 70 -11.04 -8.98 -9.78
N ARG A 71 -11.68 -8.08 -9.03
CA ARG A 71 -11.21 -6.70 -8.84
C ARG A 71 -10.10 -6.55 -7.78
N ALA A 72 -9.37 -7.64 -7.48
CA ALA A 72 -8.28 -7.59 -6.52
C ALA A 72 -7.18 -6.60 -6.95
N TYR A 73 -6.80 -5.74 -6.01
CA TYR A 73 -5.81 -4.69 -6.25
C TYR A 73 -4.36 -5.20 -6.19
N ASP A 74 -3.47 -4.48 -6.87
CA ASP A 74 -2.04 -4.78 -6.86
C ASP A 74 -1.38 -4.38 -5.54
N GLY A 75 -0.39 -5.17 -5.11
CA GLY A 75 0.46 -4.80 -3.99
C GLY A 75 1.44 -3.68 -4.34
N ALA A 76 2.05 -3.05 -3.33
CA ALA A 76 2.97 -1.93 -3.52
C ALA A 76 4.14 -2.23 -4.46
N ARG A 77 4.62 -3.48 -4.47
CA ARG A 77 5.77 -3.92 -5.31
C ARG A 77 5.39 -4.23 -6.75
N SER A 78 4.13 -4.60 -6.99
CA SER A 78 3.63 -5.03 -8.31
C SER A 78 2.74 -3.99 -8.97
N SER A 79 2.45 -2.87 -8.30
CA SER A 79 1.57 -1.83 -8.82
C SER A 79 2.25 -1.03 -9.91
N SER A 80 1.73 -1.12 -11.13
CA SER A 80 2.13 -0.31 -12.28
C SER A 80 1.37 1.03 -12.30
N VAL A 81 1.94 2.02 -12.98
CA VAL A 81 1.26 3.31 -13.19
C VAL A 81 0.22 3.12 -14.29
N PRO A 82 -1.08 3.36 -14.04
CA PRO A 82 -2.12 3.20 -15.04
C PRO A 82 -1.96 4.18 -16.20
N ALA A 83 -2.37 3.77 -17.41
CA ALA A 83 -2.17 4.54 -18.63
C ALA A 83 -2.82 5.95 -18.59
N ASP A 84 -3.99 6.06 -18.00
CA ASP A 84 -4.70 7.34 -17.81
C ASP A 84 -3.94 8.29 -16.86
N LEU A 85 -3.31 7.76 -15.81
CA LEU A 85 -2.46 8.55 -14.93
C LEU A 85 -1.15 8.96 -15.62
N VAL A 86 -0.55 8.07 -16.43
CA VAL A 86 0.62 8.39 -17.28
C VAL A 86 0.28 9.52 -18.23
N ALA A 87 -0.85 9.44 -18.93
CA ALA A 87 -1.31 10.47 -19.84
C ALA A 87 -1.57 11.83 -19.14
N ALA A 88 -2.10 11.79 -17.91
CA ALA A 88 -2.30 13.00 -17.12
C ALA A 88 -0.97 13.63 -16.69
N PHE A 89 0.02 12.85 -16.29
CA PHE A 89 1.37 13.34 -15.98
C PHE A 89 2.12 13.85 -17.21
N ALA A 90 1.88 13.29 -18.39
CA ALA A 90 2.48 13.78 -19.63
C ALA A 90 2.10 15.24 -19.94
N ARG A 91 0.93 15.69 -19.46
CA ARG A 91 0.47 17.08 -19.62
C ARG A 91 1.03 18.03 -18.55
N ASN A 92 1.75 17.52 -17.55
CA ASN A 92 2.32 18.31 -16.47
C ASN A 92 3.70 17.77 -16.06
N ALA A 93 4.74 18.25 -16.75
CA ALA A 93 6.11 17.82 -16.55
C ALA A 93 6.60 18.01 -15.10
N ARG A 94 6.20 19.10 -14.42
CA ARG A 94 6.54 19.36 -13.02
C ARG A 94 5.95 18.31 -12.07
N ALA A 95 4.68 17.97 -12.25
CA ALA A 95 4.03 16.93 -11.46
C ALA A 95 4.64 15.56 -11.71
N ARG A 96 4.97 15.23 -12.96
CA ARG A 96 5.63 13.98 -13.33
C ARG A 96 7.00 13.87 -12.66
N ALA A 97 7.85 14.87 -12.80
CA ALA A 97 9.18 14.88 -12.21
C ALA A 97 9.09 14.65 -10.68
N PHE A 98 8.17 15.33 -10.00
CA PHE A 98 7.98 15.13 -8.56
C PHE A 98 7.46 13.73 -8.21
N PHE A 99 6.51 13.19 -8.97
CA PHE A 99 5.99 11.82 -8.77
C PHE A 99 7.11 10.77 -8.88
N GLU A 100 8.08 10.94 -9.77
CA GLU A 100 9.24 10.07 -9.93
C GLU A 100 10.16 10.08 -8.68
N THR A 101 10.17 11.17 -7.91
CA THR A 101 10.95 11.31 -6.67
C THR A 101 10.24 10.80 -5.42
N LEU A 102 8.99 10.37 -5.53
CA LEU A 102 8.23 9.90 -4.38
C LEU A 102 8.81 8.58 -3.83
N ASP A 103 8.79 8.46 -2.50
CA ASP A 103 9.04 7.17 -1.85
C ASP A 103 7.96 6.14 -2.18
N GLY A 104 8.26 4.86 -1.93
CA GLY A 104 7.34 3.76 -2.24
C GLY A 104 5.98 3.90 -1.54
N ALA A 105 5.91 4.46 -0.33
CA ALA A 105 4.67 4.64 0.41
C ALA A 105 3.76 5.69 -0.24
N ASN A 106 4.33 6.85 -0.59
CA ASN A 106 3.58 7.92 -1.24
C ASN A 106 3.18 7.56 -2.68
N ARG A 107 4.11 6.95 -3.43
CA ARG A 107 3.82 6.46 -4.77
C ARG A 107 2.67 5.45 -4.75
N TYR A 108 2.75 4.44 -3.90
CA TYR A 108 1.70 3.44 -3.78
C TYR A 108 0.38 4.02 -3.28
N ALA A 109 0.40 4.98 -2.37
CA ALA A 109 -0.82 5.63 -1.89
C ALA A 109 -1.61 6.33 -3.01
N ILE A 110 -0.93 6.90 -4.00
CA ILE A 110 -1.56 7.46 -5.21
C ILE A 110 -2.12 6.35 -6.08
N LEU A 111 -1.29 5.36 -6.44
CA LEU A 111 -1.67 4.26 -7.33
C LEU A 111 -2.86 3.49 -6.79
N TYR A 112 -2.83 3.11 -5.52
CA TYR A 112 -3.91 2.41 -4.85
C TYR A 112 -5.23 3.19 -4.89
N ARG A 113 -5.22 4.49 -4.58
CA ARG A 113 -6.43 5.31 -4.60
C ARG A 113 -7.01 5.47 -6.00
N VAL A 114 -6.17 5.57 -7.02
CA VAL A 114 -6.62 5.61 -8.42
C VAL A 114 -7.21 4.25 -8.82
N GLN A 115 -6.54 3.15 -8.48
CA GLN A 115 -7.00 1.79 -8.79
C GLN A 115 -8.34 1.44 -8.10
N MET A 116 -8.53 1.91 -6.86
CA MET A 116 -9.73 1.64 -6.08
C MET A 116 -10.95 2.52 -6.46
N ALA A 117 -10.81 3.42 -7.40
CA ALA A 117 -11.95 4.18 -7.91
C ALA A 117 -12.84 3.28 -8.77
N LYS A 118 -14.09 3.09 -8.33
CA LYS A 118 -15.07 2.23 -9.03
C LYS A 118 -15.77 2.95 -10.17
N LYS A 119 -16.02 4.27 -10.00
CA LYS A 119 -16.72 5.11 -10.99
C LYS A 119 -15.68 5.87 -11.83
N PRO A 120 -15.87 5.98 -13.16
CA PRO A 120 -14.97 6.73 -14.03
C PRO A 120 -14.77 8.19 -13.59
N GLU A 121 -15.84 8.85 -13.14
CA GLU A 121 -15.81 10.25 -12.70
C GLU A 121 -14.91 10.39 -11.46
N THR A 122 -15.11 9.53 -10.45
CA THR A 122 -14.27 9.50 -9.24
C THR A 122 -12.81 9.19 -9.57
N ARG A 123 -12.57 8.35 -10.59
CA ARG A 123 -11.22 8.05 -11.05
C ARG A 123 -10.55 9.26 -11.68
N ALA A 124 -11.26 9.97 -12.57
CA ALA A 124 -10.78 11.19 -13.21
C ALA A 124 -10.50 12.31 -12.19
N GLU A 125 -11.39 12.51 -11.21
CA GLU A 125 -11.19 13.46 -10.11
C GLU A 125 -9.93 13.13 -9.28
N ARG A 126 -9.74 11.86 -8.94
CA ARG A 126 -8.55 11.44 -8.19
C ARG A 126 -7.27 11.68 -8.98
N ILE A 127 -7.25 11.38 -10.27
CA ILE A 127 -6.11 11.64 -11.15
C ILE A 127 -5.80 13.14 -11.16
N THR A 128 -6.79 13.99 -11.42
CA THR A 128 -6.63 15.45 -11.43
C THR A 128 -6.09 15.96 -10.09
N ARG A 129 -6.66 15.50 -8.98
CA ARG A 129 -6.22 15.86 -7.64
C ARG A 129 -4.77 15.46 -7.36
N PHE A 130 -4.35 14.25 -7.75
CA PHE A 130 -2.99 13.79 -7.48
C PHE A 130 -1.96 14.43 -8.39
N VAL A 131 -2.30 14.74 -9.64
CA VAL A 131 -1.43 15.55 -10.52
C VAL A 131 -1.24 16.95 -9.92
N ALA A 132 -2.31 17.61 -9.45
CA ALA A 132 -2.22 18.91 -8.81
C ALA A 132 -1.41 18.87 -7.51
N LEU A 133 -1.57 17.81 -6.68
CA LEU A 133 -0.77 17.59 -5.48
C LEU A 133 0.73 17.47 -5.81
N CYS A 134 1.07 16.65 -6.79
CA CYS A 134 2.45 16.50 -7.25
C CYS A 134 3.02 17.80 -7.84
N ALA A 135 2.23 18.57 -8.57
CA ALA A 135 2.65 19.87 -9.12
C ALA A 135 3.00 20.89 -8.02
N ARG A 136 2.38 20.77 -6.84
CA ARG A 136 2.70 21.58 -5.65
C ARG A 136 3.82 20.99 -4.78
N HIS A 137 4.41 19.86 -5.20
CA HIS A 137 5.44 19.13 -4.45
C HIS A 137 4.95 18.63 -3.07
N GLU A 138 3.66 18.35 -2.96
CA GLU A 138 3.04 17.82 -1.74
C GLU A 138 3.01 16.29 -1.73
N THR A 139 2.96 15.70 -0.54
CA THR A 139 2.90 14.25 -0.33
C THR A 139 1.66 13.88 0.49
N ILE A 140 1.17 12.64 0.32
CA ILE A 140 0.02 12.13 1.10
C ILE A 140 0.45 11.76 2.52
N HIS A 141 1.63 11.18 2.66
CA HIS A 141 2.23 10.79 3.93
C HIS A 141 3.50 11.59 4.17
N PRO A 142 3.86 11.89 5.43
CA PRO A 142 5.13 12.53 5.74
C PRO A 142 6.29 11.75 5.11
N ARG A 143 7.21 12.44 4.44
CA ARG A 143 8.42 11.80 3.92
C ARG A 143 9.22 11.22 5.09
N ARG A 144 9.58 9.95 5.02
CA ARG A 144 10.56 9.38 5.94
C ARG A 144 11.87 10.14 5.75
N GLN A 145 12.29 10.89 6.75
CA GLN A 145 13.63 11.45 6.76
C GLN A 145 14.62 10.26 6.76
N THR A 146 15.33 10.07 5.66
CA THR A 146 16.45 9.14 5.64
C THR A 146 17.49 9.67 6.61
N LYS A 147 17.93 8.87 7.57
CA LYS A 147 18.94 9.22 8.60
C LYS A 147 20.32 9.61 8.03
N SER A 148 20.46 9.73 6.73
CA SER A 148 21.71 10.05 6.02
C SER A 148 22.17 11.52 6.18
N ALA A 149 21.30 12.46 6.54
CA ALA A 149 21.71 13.87 6.64
C ALA A 149 22.23 14.27 8.05
N ALA A 150 22.07 13.40 9.05
CA ALA A 150 22.52 13.71 10.41
C ALA A 150 24.00 13.42 10.67
N HIS A 151 24.61 12.53 9.88
CA HIS A 151 26.01 12.09 10.09
C HIS A 151 27.02 13.13 9.58
N SER A 152 26.66 13.91 8.53
CA SER A 152 27.57 14.92 7.98
C SER A 152 27.65 16.21 8.80
N ARG A 153 26.61 16.53 9.61
CA ARG A 153 26.65 17.73 10.49
C ARG A 153 27.40 17.50 11.77
N GLY A 154 27.53 16.26 12.26
CA GLY A 154 28.29 15.89 13.45
C GLY A 154 29.81 15.91 13.24
N ALA A 155 30.27 15.58 12.03
CA ALA A 155 31.69 15.53 11.70
C ALA A 155 32.31 16.93 11.58
N LEU A 156 31.60 17.92 11.07
CA LEU A 156 32.09 19.28 10.96
C LEU A 156 32.19 20.03 12.31
N LYS A 157 31.38 19.63 13.31
CA LYS A 157 31.43 20.27 14.64
C LYS A 157 32.59 19.78 15.49
N LYS A 158 33.06 18.54 15.28
CA LYS A 158 34.24 17.98 16.00
C LYS A 158 35.59 18.49 15.47
N ALA A 159 35.66 18.97 14.23
CA ALA A 159 36.90 19.48 13.66
C ALA A 159 37.19 20.94 14.08
N ARG A 160 36.21 21.67 14.62
CA ARG A 160 36.36 23.09 14.99
C ARG A 160 36.72 23.32 16.46
N THR A 161 36.80 22.27 17.28
CA THR A 161 37.13 22.39 18.72
C THR A 161 38.54 21.89 19.05
N LYS A 162 39.39 21.64 18.05
CA LYS A 162 40.81 21.31 18.22
C LYS A 162 41.72 22.25 17.40
N ARG A 163 41.61 23.53 17.71
CA ARG A 163 42.65 24.54 17.43
C ARG A 163 42.69 25.54 18.60
#